data_78d02d85749b8afdbadee1ee0c8fa1b9
#
_entry.id   78d02d85749b8afdbadee1ee0c8fa1b9
#
_cell.length_a   1.000
_cell.length_b   1.000
_cell.length_c   1.000
_cell.angle_alpha   90.00
_cell.angle_beta   90.00
_cell.angle_gamma   90.00
#
_symmetry.space_group_name_H-M   'P 1'
#
loop_
_entity.id
_entity.type
_entity.pdbx_description
1 polymer ?
#
loop_
_entity_poly.entity_id
_entity_poly.type
_entity_poly.pdbx_seq_one_letter_code
_entity_poly.pdbx_strand_id
1 'polypeptide(L)'
;MNRRLVHLDAAVAGPLFMLSAALLFAMLNICIKLLGSEYSTWDIAFYRSFGGMVLLQLLFGRRRNLFRGHNLPLLIFRGGAGALAFLSMIMAIRLLPVSTAMVIFFTYPAFAAVFSFVLLKEGISRCEALCLLLVLVGAGILFDFQLTGSIAGQAIALLGGVFAGLAMTLVHRLRRDNGSVVIYLYFCTVCAAVAAPMYLADPTLPDRGVEVVVLLGIVLFSLSAQLMMTQGFLYCRGWEGGVFMTSEVIFTAIIGITFLGDPAGWRFWVGGLLILGSSTLLGRLLAAKKPVTGLPAGHGE
;
A
#
# COMPACT_ATOMS: atom_id res chain seq x y z
N MET A 1 -11.39 -14.60 25.48
CA MET A 1 -11.27 -15.51 24.31
C MET A 1 -9.80 -15.58 23.91
N ASN A 2 -9.22 -16.73 24.03
CA ASN A 2 -7.84 -17.18 24.06
C ASN A 2 -6.70 -16.28 23.51
N ARG A 3 -5.82 -15.86 24.45
CA ARG A 3 -4.45 -15.35 24.21
C ARG A 3 -3.50 -16.50 23.79
N ARG A 4 -3.78 -17.18 22.73
CA ARG A 4 -2.87 -18.14 22.08
C ARG A 4 -2.75 -17.81 20.58
N LEU A 5 -2.54 -16.54 20.23
CA LEU A 5 -1.93 -16.22 18.96
C LEU A 5 -0.43 -16.33 19.18
N VAL A 6 0.10 -17.40 18.64
CA VAL A 6 1.49 -17.74 18.39
C VAL A 6 2.39 -16.52 18.56
N HIS A 7 3.40 -16.62 19.45
CA HIS A 7 4.56 -15.74 19.49
C HIS A 7 5.37 -15.98 18.20
N LEU A 8 4.85 -15.46 17.06
CA LEU A 8 5.67 -15.32 15.87
C LEU A 8 6.77 -14.33 16.23
N ASP A 9 8.04 -14.76 16.09
CA ASP A 9 9.16 -13.84 16.21
C ASP A 9 8.86 -12.59 15.41
N ALA A 10 9.09 -11.40 16.00
CA ALA A 10 8.84 -10.13 15.35
C ALA A 10 9.50 -10.04 13.97
N ALA A 11 10.63 -10.73 13.79
CA ALA A 11 11.35 -10.85 12.53
C ALA A 11 10.58 -11.58 11.42
N VAL A 12 9.65 -12.46 11.76
CA VAL A 12 8.81 -13.19 10.80
C VAL A 12 7.45 -12.53 10.64
N ALA A 13 6.91 -11.96 11.72
CA ALA A 13 5.60 -11.33 11.73
C ALA A 13 5.52 -10.13 10.76
N GLY A 14 6.54 -9.26 10.75
CA GLY A 14 6.60 -8.10 9.87
C GLY A 14 6.51 -8.45 8.39
N PRO A 15 7.46 -9.22 7.84
CA PRO A 15 7.40 -9.68 6.46
C PRO A 15 6.10 -10.40 6.10
N LEU A 16 5.58 -11.26 6.99
CA LEU A 16 4.34 -12.00 6.74
C LEU A 16 3.14 -11.06 6.59
N PHE A 17 2.97 -10.08 7.48
CA PHE A 17 1.91 -9.08 7.38
C PHE A 17 2.05 -8.24 6.10
N MET A 18 3.27 -7.83 5.74
CA MET A 18 3.52 -7.02 4.54
C MET A 18 3.25 -7.81 3.25
N LEU A 19 3.73 -9.06 3.15
CA LEU A 19 3.47 -9.89 1.97
C LEU A 19 1.99 -10.26 1.84
N SER A 20 1.29 -10.51 2.96
CA SER A 20 -0.16 -10.71 2.93
C SER A 20 -0.90 -9.46 2.46
N ALA A 21 -0.46 -8.28 2.91
CA ALA A 21 -1.00 -7.01 2.44
C ALA A 21 -0.74 -6.81 0.94
N ALA A 22 0.47 -7.12 0.45
CA ALA A 22 0.83 -7.05 -0.96
C ALA A 22 -0.05 -7.93 -1.84
N LEU A 23 -0.33 -9.17 -1.40
CA LEU A 23 -1.25 -10.07 -2.09
C LEU A 23 -2.68 -9.50 -2.14
N LEU A 24 -3.18 -8.96 -1.03
CA LEU A 24 -4.52 -8.37 -0.97
C LEU A 24 -4.63 -7.10 -1.83
N PHE A 25 -3.56 -6.28 -1.93
CA PHE A 25 -3.53 -5.17 -2.87
C PHE A 25 -3.49 -5.64 -4.32
N ALA A 26 -2.81 -6.74 -4.64
CA ALA A 26 -2.86 -7.33 -5.95
C ALA A 26 -4.30 -7.77 -6.33
N MET A 27 -5.03 -8.39 -5.39
CA MET A 27 -6.45 -8.73 -5.60
C MET A 27 -7.31 -7.46 -5.79
N LEU A 28 -7.04 -6.40 -5.04
CA LEU A 28 -7.69 -5.11 -5.23
C LEU A 28 -7.47 -4.56 -6.65
N ASN A 29 -6.22 -4.59 -7.15
CA ASN A 29 -5.87 -4.11 -8.48
C ASN A 29 -6.60 -4.90 -9.58
N ILE A 30 -6.74 -6.22 -9.40
CA ILE A 30 -7.55 -7.04 -10.32
C ILE A 30 -9.02 -6.62 -10.29
N CYS A 31 -9.61 -6.40 -9.11
CA CYS A 31 -10.98 -5.90 -9.02
C CYS A 31 -11.15 -4.55 -9.74
N ILE A 32 -10.19 -3.63 -9.58
CA ILE A 32 -10.20 -2.34 -10.30
C ILE A 32 -10.12 -2.55 -11.82
N LYS A 33 -9.29 -3.49 -12.30
CA LYS A 33 -9.19 -3.85 -13.72
C LYS A 33 -10.51 -4.44 -14.25
N LEU A 34 -11.17 -5.30 -13.47
CA LEU A 34 -12.45 -5.91 -13.83
C LEU A 34 -13.62 -4.93 -13.87
N LEU A 35 -13.56 -3.85 -13.10
CA LEU A 35 -14.58 -2.80 -13.08
C LEU A 35 -14.61 -2.00 -14.40
N GLY A 36 -13.49 -1.98 -15.14
CA GLY A 36 -13.39 -1.36 -16.46
C GLY A 36 -13.19 0.17 -16.42
N SER A 37 -13.27 0.76 -17.61
CA SER A 37 -13.02 2.20 -17.83
C SER A 37 -14.25 3.09 -17.60
N GLU A 38 -15.42 2.51 -17.39
CA GLU A 38 -16.68 3.23 -17.15
C GLU A 38 -16.63 4.00 -15.83
N TYR A 39 -15.98 3.41 -14.82
CA TYR A 39 -15.79 4.04 -13.52
C TYR A 39 -14.61 5.01 -13.53
N SER A 40 -14.87 6.26 -13.16
CA SER A 40 -13.84 7.28 -13.04
C SER A 40 -12.87 6.97 -11.87
N THR A 41 -11.70 7.66 -11.86
CA THR A 41 -10.78 7.61 -10.71
C THR A 41 -11.46 8.01 -9.40
N TRP A 42 -12.37 8.98 -9.49
CA TRP A 42 -13.08 9.53 -8.33
C TRP A 42 -14.14 8.56 -7.79
N ASP A 43 -14.83 7.83 -8.70
CA ASP A 43 -15.78 6.79 -8.30
C ASP A 43 -15.08 5.69 -7.52
N ILE A 44 -13.96 5.16 -8.05
CA ILE A 44 -13.18 4.12 -7.38
C ILE A 44 -12.66 4.60 -6.03
N ALA A 45 -12.12 5.82 -5.98
CA ALA A 45 -11.61 6.40 -4.73
C ALA A 45 -12.73 6.60 -3.69
N PHE A 46 -13.90 7.06 -4.14
CA PHE A 46 -15.06 7.27 -3.27
C PHE A 46 -15.62 5.95 -2.74
N TYR A 47 -15.96 5.00 -3.63
CA TYR A 47 -16.52 3.70 -3.23
C TYR A 47 -15.59 2.94 -2.28
N ARG A 48 -14.29 2.88 -2.61
CA ARG A 48 -13.28 2.26 -1.78
C ARG A 48 -13.21 2.89 -0.39
N SER A 49 -13.20 4.21 -0.32
CA SER A 49 -12.96 4.93 0.94
C SER A 49 -14.22 5.04 1.78
N PHE A 50 -15.34 5.40 1.16
CA PHE A 50 -16.63 5.47 1.85
C PHE A 50 -17.09 4.08 2.31
N GLY A 51 -17.00 3.07 1.43
CA GLY A 51 -17.29 1.68 1.79
C GLY A 51 -16.38 1.16 2.90
N GLY A 52 -15.08 1.48 2.86
CA GLY A 52 -14.14 1.17 3.92
C GLY A 52 -14.51 1.81 5.27
N MET A 53 -14.91 3.08 5.25
CA MET A 53 -15.37 3.79 6.46
C MET A 53 -16.64 3.15 7.04
N VAL A 54 -17.62 2.87 6.20
CA VAL A 54 -18.89 2.21 6.62
C VAL A 54 -18.59 0.83 7.21
N LEU A 55 -17.77 0.02 6.53
CA LEU A 55 -17.45 -1.32 6.99
C LEU A 55 -16.66 -1.31 8.31
N LEU A 56 -15.70 -0.39 8.46
CA LEU A 56 -15.02 -0.20 9.76
C LEU A 56 -15.98 0.15 10.89
N GLN A 57 -16.93 1.04 10.62
CA GLN A 57 -17.91 1.46 11.61
C GLN A 57 -18.85 0.31 12.00
N LEU A 58 -19.27 -0.51 11.05
CA LEU A 58 -20.09 -1.69 11.31
C LEU A 58 -19.35 -2.76 12.12
N LEU A 59 -18.08 -3.02 11.80
CA LEU A 59 -17.30 -4.07 12.44
C LEU A 59 -16.78 -3.68 13.84
N PHE A 60 -16.37 -2.43 14.02
CA PHE A 60 -15.63 -1.98 15.21
C PHE A 60 -16.31 -0.84 15.97
N GLY A 61 -17.28 -0.12 15.38
CA GLY A 61 -17.90 1.08 15.95
C GLY A 61 -18.64 0.85 17.26
N ARG A 62 -19.17 -0.35 17.48
CA ARG A 62 -19.86 -0.71 18.73
C ARG A 62 -18.94 -0.85 19.94
N ARG A 63 -17.65 -1.11 19.72
CA ARG A 63 -16.70 -1.43 20.79
C ARG A 63 -15.87 -0.24 21.23
N ARG A 64 -15.69 0.78 20.38
CA ARG A 64 -14.81 1.91 20.65
C ARG A 64 -15.17 3.10 19.74
N ASN A 65 -14.96 4.32 20.26
CA ASN A 65 -15.02 5.49 19.39
C ASN A 65 -13.78 5.50 18.48
N LEU A 66 -13.97 5.13 17.22
CA LEU A 66 -12.90 4.96 16.24
C LEU A 66 -12.21 6.29 15.84
N PHE A 67 -12.88 7.43 16.07
CA PHE A 67 -12.31 8.75 15.77
C PHE A 67 -11.41 9.30 16.90
N ARG A 68 -11.25 8.57 18.00
CA ARG A 68 -10.28 8.94 19.05
C ARG A 68 -8.91 8.40 18.69
N GLY A 69 -8.10 9.24 17.99
CA GLY A 69 -6.70 8.97 17.66
C GLY A 69 -5.76 9.93 18.38
N HIS A 70 -4.52 9.50 18.57
CA HIS A 70 -3.44 10.36 19.04
C HIS A 70 -2.80 11.10 17.86
N ASN A 71 -2.48 12.39 18.05
CA ASN A 71 -1.87 13.24 17.01
C ASN A 71 -2.75 13.38 15.75
N LEU A 72 -3.90 14.00 15.95
CA LEU A 72 -4.91 14.21 14.92
C LEU A 72 -4.36 14.90 13.64
N PRO A 73 -3.55 15.98 13.75
CA PRO A 73 -2.98 16.61 12.57
C PRO A 73 -2.14 15.64 11.72
N LEU A 74 -1.36 14.77 12.37
CA LEU A 74 -0.53 13.79 11.67
C LEU A 74 -1.36 12.68 11.01
N LEU A 75 -2.48 12.28 11.63
CA LEU A 75 -3.45 11.33 11.06
C LEU A 75 -4.10 11.90 9.79
N ILE A 76 -4.53 13.17 9.83
CA ILE A 76 -5.11 13.87 8.67
C ILE A 76 -4.06 14.05 7.58
N PHE A 77 -2.84 14.48 7.93
CA PHE A 77 -1.74 14.65 6.98
C PHE A 77 -1.38 13.32 6.29
N ARG A 78 -1.30 12.21 7.05
CA ARG A 78 -1.13 10.87 6.49
C ARG A 78 -2.29 10.49 5.57
N GLY A 79 -3.51 10.81 5.95
CA GLY A 79 -4.70 10.61 5.11
C GLY A 79 -4.57 11.34 3.78
N GLY A 80 -4.17 12.61 3.80
CA GLY A 80 -3.93 13.43 2.62
C GLY A 80 -2.80 12.90 1.74
N ALA A 81 -1.65 12.56 2.32
CA ALA A 81 -0.54 11.95 1.58
C ALA A 81 -0.96 10.64 0.89
N GLY A 82 -1.70 9.78 1.60
CA GLY A 82 -2.21 8.53 1.03
C GLY A 82 -3.25 8.74 -0.08
N ALA A 83 -4.14 9.70 0.08
CA ALA A 83 -5.13 10.06 -0.94
C ALA A 83 -4.45 10.60 -2.20
N LEU A 84 -3.49 11.52 -2.05
CA LEU A 84 -2.71 12.07 -3.16
C LEU A 84 -1.90 10.97 -3.88
N ALA A 85 -1.27 10.07 -3.13
CA ALA A 85 -0.57 8.93 -3.72
C ALA A 85 -1.49 8.07 -4.58
N PHE A 86 -2.65 7.71 -4.05
CA PHE A 86 -3.63 6.86 -4.74
C PHE A 86 -4.20 7.53 -5.99
N LEU A 87 -4.65 8.78 -5.87
CA LEU A 87 -5.19 9.55 -7.00
C LEU A 87 -4.14 9.79 -8.09
N SER A 88 -2.90 10.14 -7.68
CA SER A 88 -1.79 10.32 -8.63
C SER A 88 -1.46 9.02 -9.38
N MET A 89 -1.48 7.87 -8.70
CA MET A 89 -1.24 6.57 -9.37
C MET A 89 -2.31 6.30 -10.44
N ILE A 90 -3.59 6.44 -10.12
CA ILE A 90 -4.66 6.18 -11.09
C ILE A 90 -4.60 7.20 -12.23
N MET A 91 -4.34 8.48 -11.94
CA MET A 91 -4.21 9.52 -12.95
C MET A 91 -3.03 9.23 -13.89
N ALA A 92 -1.88 8.79 -13.33
CA ALA A 92 -0.72 8.43 -14.12
C ALA A 92 -1.00 7.27 -15.08
N ILE A 93 -1.71 6.23 -14.64
CA ILE A 93 -2.12 5.09 -15.48
C ILE A 93 -3.01 5.52 -16.66
N ARG A 94 -3.74 6.62 -16.53
CA ARG A 94 -4.56 7.19 -17.63
C ARG A 94 -3.76 8.02 -18.63
N LEU A 95 -2.66 8.61 -18.19
CA LEU A 95 -1.83 9.51 -18.99
C LEU A 95 -0.62 8.82 -19.62
N LEU A 96 -0.25 7.65 -19.10
CA LEU A 96 0.93 6.89 -19.48
C LEU A 96 0.58 5.42 -19.76
N PRO A 97 1.41 4.71 -20.52
CA PRO A 97 1.39 3.23 -20.48
C PRO A 97 1.51 2.74 -19.04
N VAL A 98 0.71 1.73 -18.70
CA VAL A 98 0.62 1.21 -17.31
C VAL A 98 2.00 0.83 -16.78
N SER A 99 2.85 0.21 -17.62
CA SER A 99 4.22 -0.15 -17.27
C SER A 99 5.05 1.07 -16.84
N THR A 100 5.02 2.15 -17.62
CA THR A 100 5.77 3.39 -17.30
C THR A 100 5.25 4.02 -16.00
N ALA A 101 3.92 4.15 -15.84
CA ALA A 101 3.31 4.71 -14.63
C ALA A 101 3.71 3.92 -13.38
N MET A 102 3.62 2.58 -13.47
CA MET A 102 3.93 1.68 -12.34
C MET A 102 5.41 1.71 -11.97
N VAL A 103 6.35 1.66 -12.93
CA VAL A 103 7.79 1.74 -12.63
C VAL A 103 8.12 3.01 -11.88
N ILE A 104 7.61 4.16 -12.37
CA ILE A 104 7.87 5.44 -11.73
C ILE A 104 7.23 5.48 -10.34
N PHE A 105 5.98 5.03 -10.20
CA PHE A 105 5.29 4.99 -8.91
C PHE A 105 6.00 4.07 -7.91
N PHE A 106 6.46 2.88 -8.33
CA PHE A 106 7.18 1.92 -7.47
C PHE A 106 8.59 2.36 -7.06
N THR A 107 9.00 3.59 -7.38
CA THR A 107 10.15 4.24 -6.72
C THR A 107 9.84 4.65 -5.26
N TYR A 108 8.57 4.56 -4.81
CA TYR A 108 8.16 4.95 -3.46
C TYR A 108 8.97 4.34 -2.30
N PRO A 109 9.57 3.12 -2.37
CA PRO A 109 10.41 2.63 -1.29
C PRO A 109 11.68 3.46 -1.09
N ALA A 110 12.23 4.03 -2.18
CA ALA A 110 13.36 4.95 -2.07
C ALA A 110 12.96 6.25 -1.36
N PHE A 111 11.80 6.82 -1.70
CA PHE A 111 11.27 7.99 -0.99
C PHE A 111 10.93 7.66 0.47
N ALA A 112 10.38 6.49 0.75
CA ALA A 112 10.16 6.03 2.14
C ALA A 112 11.47 5.95 2.91
N ALA A 113 12.56 5.51 2.28
CA ALA A 113 13.89 5.48 2.87
C ALA A 113 14.41 6.90 3.20
N VAL A 114 14.25 7.84 2.27
CA VAL A 114 14.61 9.25 2.48
C VAL A 114 13.78 9.85 3.63
N PHE A 115 12.46 9.68 3.62
CA PHE A 115 11.60 10.20 4.68
C PHE A 115 11.85 9.54 6.04
N SER A 116 12.13 8.22 6.08
CA SER A 116 12.51 7.53 7.31
C SER A 116 13.81 8.08 7.88
N PHE A 117 14.79 8.38 7.03
CA PHE A 117 16.03 9.03 7.47
C PHE A 117 15.80 10.45 7.98
N VAL A 118 15.08 11.27 7.22
CA VAL A 118 14.88 12.71 7.55
C VAL A 118 13.93 12.89 8.74
N LEU A 119 12.79 12.20 8.76
CA LEU A 119 11.73 12.42 9.76
C LEU A 119 11.90 11.55 11.00
N LEU A 120 12.42 10.32 10.85
CA LEU A 120 12.53 9.35 11.94
C LEU A 120 13.97 9.10 12.38
N LYS A 121 14.96 9.66 11.67
CA LYS A 121 16.40 9.45 11.89
C LYS A 121 16.82 7.98 11.83
N GLU A 122 16.14 7.19 11.01
CA GLU A 122 16.41 5.78 10.80
C GLU A 122 17.53 5.60 9.77
N GLY A 123 18.68 5.09 10.20
CA GLY A 123 19.79 4.79 9.29
C GLY A 123 19.54 3.52 8.46
N ILE A 124 20.17 3.46 7.29
CA ILE A 124 20.13 2.32 6.37
C ILE A 124 21.55 1.77 6.22
N SER A 125 21.74 0.48 6.49
CA SER A 125 23.02 -0.19 6.28
C SER A 125 23.29 -0.40 4.78
N ARG A 126 24.57 -0.65 4.41
CA ARG A 126 24.95 -0.90 3.00
C ARG A 126 24.21 -2.09 2.39
N CYS A 127 24.02 -3.17 3.15
CA CYS A 127 23.29 -4.35 2.66
C CYS A 127 21.79 -4.05 2.46
N GLU A 128 21.20 -3.25 3.33
CA GLU A 128 19.80 -2.81 3.21
C GLU A 128 19.62 -1.87 2.02
N ALA A 129 20.57 -0.97 1.79
CA ALA A 129 20.57 -0.11 0.60
C ALA A 129 20.70 -0.92 -0.70
N LEU A 130 21.49 -2.01 -0.69
CA LEU A 130 21.58 -2.93 -1.81
C LEU A 130 20.25 -3.65 -2.07
N CYS A 131 19.55 -4.12 -1.04
CA CYS A 131 18.22 -4.71 -1.19
C CYS A 131 17.23 -3.72 -1.81
N LEU A 132 17.23 -2.46 -1.37
CA LEU A 132 16.40 -1.41 -1.92
C LEU A 132 16.72 -1.17 -3.41
N LEU A 133 18.00 -1.07 -3.77
CA LEU A 133 18.43 -0.90 -5.15
C LEU A 133 17.98 -2.07 -6.04
N LEU A 134 18.17 -3.31 -5.58
CA LEU A 134 17.76 -4.50 -6.32
C LEU A 134 16.23 -4.57 -6.54
N VAL A 135 15.43 -4.13 -5.58
CA VAL A 135 13.96 -4.03 -5.74
C VAL A 135 13.62 -3.02 -6.82
N LEU A 136 14.25 -1.84 -6.83
CA LEU A 136 13.99 -0.80 -7.83
C LEU A 136 14.41 -1.26 -9.24
N VAL A 137 15.58 -1.90 -9.37
CA VAL A 137 16.05 -2.49 -10.64
C VAL A 137 15.11 -3.61 -11.08
N GLY A 138 14.69 -4.48 -10.17
CA GLY A 138 13.73 -5.56 -10.45
C GLY A 138 12.40 -5.06 -10.97
N ALA A 139 11.85 -4.00 -10.35
CA ALA A 139 10.64 -3.35 -10.82
C ALA A 139 10.83 -2.71 -12.20
N GLY A 140 11.97 -2.06 -12.44
CA GLY A 140 12.32 -1.49 -13.74
C GLY A 140 12.40 -2.54 -14.87
N ILE A 141 12.99 -3.70 -14.60
CA ILE A 141 13.07 -4.81 -15.56
C ILE A 141 11.68 -5.40 -15.82
N LEU A 142 10.89 -5.63 -14.77
CA LEU A 142 9.58 -6.27 -14.85
C LEU A 142 8.60 -5.48 -15.71
N PHE A 143 8.60 -4.17 -15.58
CA PHE A 143 7.70 -3.28 -16.32
C PHE A 143 8.24 -2.80 -17.67
N ASP A 144 9.38 -3.31 -18.15
CA ASP A 144 10.01 -2.85 -19.38
C ASP A 144 10.20 -1.34 -19.41
N PHE A 145 11.02 -0.85 -18.51
CA PHE A 145 11.19 0.58 -18.29
C PHE A 145 11.57 1.33 -19.57
N GLN A 146 10.61 2.10 -20.07
CA GLN A 146 10.79 3.07 -21.13
C GLN A 146 10.13 4.37 -20.66
N LEU A 147 10.89 5.47 -20.65
CA LEU A 147 10.35 6.80 -20.38
C LEU A 147 9.51 7.26 -21.58
N THR A 148 8.35 6.61 -21.78
CA THR A 148 7.41 6.92 -22.86
C THR A 148 6.19 7.64 -22.31
N GLY A 149 5.53 8.42 -23.15
CA GLY A 149 4.34 9.17 -22.79
C GLY A 149 4.62 10.61 -22.35
N SER A 150 3.61 11.27 -21.83
CA SER A 150 3.67 12.70 -21.50
C SER A 150 4.54 12.98 -20.27
N ILE A 151 5.33 14.05 -20.31
CA ILE A 151 6.14 14.51 -19.17
C ILE A 151 5.24 14.81 -17.96
N ALA A 152 4.05 15.37 -18.19
CA ALA A 152 3.08 15.63 -17.12
C ALA A 152 2.64 14.33 -16.42
N GLY A 153 2.37 13.26 -17.19
CA GLY A 153 2.04 11.95 -16.64
C GLY A 153 3.18 11.36 -15.81
N GLN A 154 4.43 11.48 -16.29
CA GLN A 154 5.61 11.01 -15.56
C GLN A 154 5.82 11.79 -14.24
N ALA A 155 5.62 13.11 -14.26
CA ALA A 155 5.66 13.94 -13.07
C ALA A 155 4.57 13.56 -12.05
N ILE A 156 3.35 13.29 -12.50
CA ILE A 156 2.24 12.83 -11.65
C ILE A 156 2.56 11.46 -11.04
N ALA A 157 3.09 10.51 -11.82
CA ALA A 157 3.51 9.21 -11.30
C ALA A 157 4.59 9.34 -10.22
N LEU A 158 5.59 10.20 -10.46
CA LEU A 158 6.66 10.46 -9.49
C LEU A 158 6.13 11.11 -8.21
N LEU A 159 5.27 12.11 -8.33
CA LEU A 159 4.58 12.71 -7.17
C LEU A 159 3.79 11.66 -6.39
N GLY A 160 3.11 10.76 -7.09
CA GLY A 160 2.45 9.61 -6.46
C GLY A 160 3.41 8.75 -5.66
N GLY A 161 4.59 8.43 -6.20
CA GLY A 161 5.66 7.71 -5.51
C GLY A 161 6.18 8.47 -4.28
N VAL A 162 6.40 9.77 -4.38
CA VAL A 162 6.81 10.63 -3.25
C VAL A 162 5.76 10.58 -2.13
N PHE A 163 4.49 10.79 -2.44
CA PHE A 163 3.41 10.77 -1.45
C PHE A 163 3.18 9.37 -0.87
N ALA A 164 3.36 8.31 -1.66
CA ALA A 164 3.28 6.94 -1.16
C ALA A 164 4.42 6.64 -0.16
N GLY A 165 5.65 7.02 -0.47
CA GLY A 165 6.78 6.90 0.44
C GLY A 165 6.58 7.68 1.75
N LEU A 166 6.08 8.92 1.65
CA LEU A 166 5.72 9.73 2.80
C LEU A 166 4.62 9.06 3.63
N ALA A 167 3.53 8.61 2.99
CA ALA A 167 2.43 7.95 3.67
C ALA A 167 2.87 6.70 4.42
N MET A 168 3.76 5.87 3.84
CA MET A 168 4.31 4.68 4.50
C MET A 168 5.14 5.02 5.73
N THR A 169 6.01 6.02 5.64
CA THR A 169 6.82 6.52 6.77
C THR A 169 5.91 7.05 7.90
N LEU A 170 4.86 7.79 7.54
CA LEU A 170 3.88 8.31 8.50
C LEU A 170 3.06 7.19 9.16
N VAL A 171 2.67 6.14 8.42
CA VAL A 171 2.00 4.97 9.01
C VAL A 171 2.89 4.30 10.04
N HIS A 172 4.17 4.07 9.72
CA HIS A 172 5.12 3.51 10.67
C HIS A 172 5.22 4.36 11.95
N ARG A 173 5.30 5.70 11.83
CA ARG A 173 5.34 6.61 12.99
C ARG A 173 4.05 6.59 13.79
N LEU A 174 2.89 6.69 13.13
CA LEU A 174 1.57 6.73 13.77
C LEU A 174 1.19 5.40 14.44
N ARG A 175 1.72 4.29 13.92
CA ARG A 175 1.41 2.96 14.43
C ARG A 175 1.92 2.70 15.85
N ARG A 176 2.86 3.52 16.31
CA ARG A 176 3.37 3.48 17.68
C ARG A 176 2.30 3.90 18.71
N ASP A 177 1.44 4.85 18.32
CA ASP A 177 0.49 5.50 19.22
C ASP A 177 -0.98 5.20 18.87
N ASN A 178 -1.24 4.66 17.67
CA ASN A 178 -2.58 4.44 17.15
C ASN A 178 -2.80 3.01 16.65
N GLY A 179 -4.03 2.51 16.77
CA GLY A 179 -4.44 1.23 16.19
C GLY A 179 -4.56 1.30 14.66
N SER A 180 -4.39 0.14 13.98
CA SER A 180 -4.50 0.03 12.51
C SER A 180 -5.84 0.57 12.00
N VAL A 181 -6.92 0.29 12.73
CA VAL A 181 -8.29 0.71 12.39
C VAL A 181 -8.41 2.23 12.37
N VAL A 182 -7.86 2.93 13.38
CA VAL A 182 -7.88 4.39 13.48
C VAL A 182 -7.13 5.02 12.31
N ILE A 183 -5.89 4.56 12.04
CA ILE A 183 -5.06 5.10 10.95
C ILE A 183 -5.74 4.93 9.58
N TYR A 184 -6.37 3.78 9.34
CA TYR A 184 -7.09 3.54 8.10
C TYR A 184 -8.40 4.34 8.02
N LEU A 185 -9.12 4.50 9.11
CA LEU A 185 -10.34 5.31 9.15
C LEU A 185 -10.07 6.77 8.74
N TYR A 186 -9.01 7.39 9.29
CA TYR A 186 -8.64 8.75 8.89
C TYR A 186 -8.24 8.85 7.41
N PHE A 187 -7.53 7.85 6.89
CA PHE A 187 -7.27 7.77 5.45
C PHE A 187 -8.56 7.71 4.64
N CYS A 188 -9.49 6.83 5.00
CA CYS A 188 -10.77 6.71 4.32
C CYS A 188 -11.57 8.02 4.37
N THR A 189 -11.63 8.66 5.55
CA THR A 189 -12.35 9.92 5.72
C THR A 189 -11.78 11.03 4.83
N VAL A 190 -10.46 11.20 4.83
CA VAL A 190 -9.81 12.24 4.01
C VAL A 190 -9.95 11.91 2.51
N CYS A 191 -9.71 10.67 2.11
CA CYS A 191 -9.81 10.27 0.72
C CYS A 191 -11.25 10.38 0.19
N ALA A 192 -12.25 9.98 0.97
CA ALA A 192 -13.65 10.15 0.62
C ALA A 192 -14.03 11.64 0.50
N ALA A 193 -13.57 12.48 1.43
CA ALA A 193 -13.81 13.92 1.38
C ALA A 193 -13.21 14.60 0.14
N VAL A 194 -12.02 14.16 -0.28
CA VAL A 194 -11.35 14.65 -1.50
C VAL A 194 -12.05 14.15 -2.77
N ALA A 195 -12.52 12.90 -2.77
CA ALA A 195 -13.17 12.31 -3.94
C ALA A 195 -14.64 12.74 -4.09
N ALA A 196 -15.33 13.04 -2.99
CA ALA A 196 -16.77 13.31 -2.96
C ALA A 196 -17.23 14.42 -3.92
N PRO A 197 -16.57 15.59 -4.04
CA PRO A 197 -17.04 16.64 -4.94
C PRO A 197 -17.11 16.20 -6.40
N MET A 198 -16.09 15.46 -6.86
CA MET A 198 -16.03 14.97 -8.25
C MET A 198 -16.97 13.80 -8.48
N TYR A 199 -17.09 12.90 -7.51
CA TYR A 199 -18.04 11.79 -7.54
C TYR A 199 -19.49 12.31 -7.58
N LEU A 200 -19.85 13.31 -6.77
CA LEU A 200 -21.21 13.85 -6.72
C LEU A 200 -21.57 14.68 -7.97
N ALA A 201 -20.57 15.19 -8.70
CA ALA A 201 -20.80 15.92 -9.95
C ALA A 201 -21.24 15.00 -11.10
N ASP A 202 -20.68 13.78 -11.15
CA ASP A 202 -20.97 12.78 -12.20
C ASP A 202 -20.81 11.36 -11.63
N PRO A 203 -21.77 10.86 -10.84
CA PRO A 203 -21.67 9.58 -10.16
C PRO A 203 -21.95 8.40 -11.08
N THR A 204 -21.02 7.46 -11.19
CA THR A 204 -21.26 6.19 -11.85
C THR A 204 -21.86 5.20 -10.85
N LEU A 205 -23.14 4.84 -11.02
CA LEU A 205 -23.83 3.87 -10.17
C LEU A 205 -23.72 2.46 -10.78
N PRO A 206 -23.61 1.40 -9.95
CA PRO A 206 -23.55 0.05 -10.47
C PRO A 206 -24.92 -0.40 -11.00
N ASP A 207 -24.98 -0.75 -12.28
CA ASP A 207 -26.19 -1.20 -12.94
C ASP A 207 -26.33 -2.72 -12.96
N ARG A 208 -25.22 -3.44 -12.78
CA ARG A 208 -25.14 -4.90 -12.84
C ARG A 208 -24.74 -5.50 -11.50
N GLY A 209 -25.33 -6.64 -11.15
CA GLY A 209 -24.98 -7.34 -9.91
C GLY A 209 -23.49 -7.70 -9.80
N VAL A 210 -22.82 -7.98 -10.94
CA VAL A 210 -21.38 -8.26 -10.99
C VAL A 210 -20.58 -7.02 -10.56
N GLU A 211 -20.96 -5.82 -10.96
CA GLU A 211 -20.29 -4.58 -10.57
C GLU A 211 -20.36 -4.35 -9.06
N VAL A 212 -21.54 -4.63 -8.46
CA VAL A 212 -21.71 -4.57 -7.00
C VAL A 212 -20.76 -5.54 -6.30
N VAL A 213 -20.63 -6.76 -6.80
CA VAL A 213 -19.71 -7.78 -6.23
C VAL A 213 -18.26 -7.32 -6.35
N VAL A 214 -17.86 -6.75 -7.50
CA VAL A 214 -16.51 -6.23 -7.71
C VAL A 214 -16.23 -5.03 -6.81
N LEU A 215 -17.17 -4.10 -6.67
CA LEU A 215 -17.05 -2.95 -5.75
C LEU A 215 -16.94 -3.39 -4.28
N LEU A 216 -17.71 -4.40 -3.86
CA LEU A 216 -17.55 -5.00 -2.54
C LEU A 216 -16.17 -5.65 -2.39
N GLY A 217 -15.67 -6.33 -3.42
CA GLY A 217 -14.30 -6.85 -3.46
C GLY A 217 -13.27 -5.75 -3.27
N ILE A 218 -13.40 -4.62 -3.97
CA ILE A 218 -12.52 -3.44 -3.82
C ILE A 218 -12.50 -2.97 -2.37
N VAL A 219 -13.65 -2.84 -1.71
CA VAL A 219 -13.76 -2.40 -0.32
C VAL A 219 -13.10 -3.41 0.63
N LEU A 220 -13.42 -4.71 0.49
CA LEU A 220 -12.93 -5.77 1.37
C LEU A 220 -11.42 -5.98 1.25
N PHE A 221 -10.91 -6.08 0.01
CA PHE A 221 -9.47 -6.27 -0.21
C PHE A 221 -8.68 -5.03 0.21
N SER A 222 -9.17 -3.82 -0.07
CA SER A 222 -8.55 -2.59 0.38
C SER A 222 -8.50 -2.48 1.91
N LEU A 223 -9.60 -2.75 2.59
CA LEU A 223 -9.65 -2.74 4.06
C LEU A 223 -8.66 -3.75 4.65
N SER A 224 -8.73 -5.00 4.20
CA SER A 224 -7.88 -6.07 4.71
C SER A 224 -6.40 -5.79 4.44
N ALA A 225 -6.05 -5.37 3.22
CA ALA A 225 -4.69 -5.01 2.84
C ALA A 225 -4.12 -3.88 3.72
N GLN A 226 -4.88 -2.81 3.90
CA GLN A 226 -4.45 -1.66 4.71
C GLN A 226 -4.30 -2.02 6.19
N LEU A 227 -5.18 -2.85 6.74
CA LEU A 227 -5.05 -3.30 8.12
C LEU A 227 -3.82 -4.19 8.30
N MET A 228 -3.57 -5.14 7.37
CA MET A 228 -2.38 -5.99 7.38
C MET A 228 -1.10 -5.16 7.24
N MET A 229 -1.03 -4.28 6.25
CA MET A 229 0.10 -3.38 6.04
C MET A 229 0.37 -2.53 7.30
N THR A 230 -0.67 -1.89 7.83
CA THR A 230 -0.52 -1.06 9.03
C THR A 230 -0.08 -1.89 10.24
N GLN A 231 -0.56 -3.14 10.36
CA GLN A 231 -0.11 -4.06 11.42
C GLN A 231 1.36 -4.45 11.22
N GLY A 232 1.80 -4.70 10.00
CA GLY A 232 3.19 -5.00 9.66
C GLY A 232 4.17 -3.91 10.08
N PHE A 233 3.75 -2.64 10.03
CA PHE A 233 4.58 -1.52 10.49
C PHE A 233 4.83 -1.44 12.00
N LEU A 234 4.28 -2.33 12.80
CA LEU A 234 4.76 -2.55 14.19
C LEU A 234 6.13 -3.26 14.22
N TYR A 235 6.43 -4.02 13.19
CA TYR A 235 7.59 -4.92 13.14
C TYR A 235 8.62 -4.50 12.10
N CYS A 236 8.25 -3.66 11.12
CA CYS A 236 9.10 -3.16 10.04
C CYS A 236 9.23 -1.64 10.11
N ARG A 237 10.38 -1.12 9.68
CA ARG A 237 10.57 0.32 9.44
C ARG A 237 9.79 0.78 8.21
N GLY A 238 9.63 2.10 8.05
CA GLY A 238 8.85 2.66 6.94
C GLY A 238 9.33 2.19 5.56
N TRP A 239 10.62 2.25 5.29
CA TRP A 239 11.22 1.82 4.02
C TRP A 239 11.28 0.30 3.84
N GLU A 240 11.48 -0.48 4.93
CA GLU A 240 11.46 -1.96 4.90
C GLU A 240 10.10 -2.48 4.47
N GLY A 241 9.03 -1.91 5.04
CA GLY A 241 7.67 -2.20 4.61
C GLY A 241 7.45 -1.90 3.13
N GLY A 242 8.02 -0.79 2.62
CA GLY A 242 8.01 -0.44 1.20
C GLY A 242 8.61 -1.51 0.31
N VAL A 243 9.78 -2.06 0.69
CA VAL A 243 10.45 -3.14 -0.05
C VAL A 243 9.56 -4.39 -0.12
N PHE A 244 8.99 -4.83 1.00
CA PHE A 244 8.09 -6.00 1.01
C PHE A 244 6.83 -5.75 0.18
N MET A 245 6.26 -4.55 0.26
CA MET A 245 5.06 -4.17 -0.48
C MET A 245 5.27 -4.16 -1.99
N THR A 246 6.50 -3.98 -2.50
CA THR A 246 6.78 -4.09 -3.94
C THR A 246 6.49 -5.50 -4.49
N SER A 247 6.41 -6.52 -3.64
CA SER A 247 5.95 -7.87 -4.04
C SER A 247 4.52 -7.89 -4.58
N GLU A 248 3.70 -6.88 -4.31
CA GLU A 248 2.39 -6.66 -4.92
C GLU A 248 2.44 -6.75 -6.45
N VAL A 249 3.50 -6.20 -7.05
CA VAL A 249 3.71 -6.24 -8.51
C VAL A 249 3.76 -7.68 -9.03
N ILE A 250 4.50 -8.54 -8.30
CA ILE A 250 4.67 -9.93 -8.68
C ILE A 250 3.35 -10.69 -8.53
N PHE A 251 2.65 -10.50 -7.43
CA PHE A 251 1.35 -11.12 -7.22
C PHE A 251 0.33 -10.67 -8.28
N THR A 252 0.29 -9.36 -8.60
CA THR A 252 -0.55 -8.83 -9.68
C THR A 252 -0.20 -9.46 -11.02
N ALA A 253 1.09 -9.59 -11.35
CA ALA A 253 1.53 -10.19 -12.59
C ALA A 253 1.23 -11.70 -12.65
N ILE A 254 1.43 -12.46 -11.57
CA ILE A 254 1.05 -13.89 -11.50
C ILE A 254 -0.45 -14.05 -11.77
N ILE A 255 -1.29 -13.25 -11.12
CA ILE A 255 -2.74 -13.31 -11.31
C ILE A 255 -3.09 -12.90 -12.76
N GLY A 256 -2.44 -11.86 -13.31
CA GLY A 256 -2.61 -11.43 -14.70
C GLY A 256 -2.30 -12.56 -15.70
N ILE A 257 -1.16 -13.24 -15.51
CA ILE A 257 -0.74 -14.37 -16.37
C ILE A 257 -1.72 -15.54 -16.25
N THR A 258 -2.10 -15.92 -15.02
CA THR A 258 -2.91 -17.14 -14.79
C THR A 258 -4.37 -16.97 -15.12
N PHE A 259 -4.97 -15.81 -14.86
CA PHE A 259 -6.42 -15.59 -15.00
C PHE A 259 -6.81 -14.64 -16.13
N LEU A 260 -5.90 -13.76 -16.56
CA LEU A 260 -6.20 -12.76 -17.59
C LEU A 260 -5.47 -13.04 -18.91
N GLY A 261 -4.62 -14.09 -18.97
CA GLY A 261 -3.88 -14.47 -20.16
C GLY A 261 -2.74 -13.50 -20.54
N ASP A 262 -2.26 -12.70 -19.59
CA ASP A 262 -1.15 -11.79 -19.83
C ASP A 262 0.13 -12.58 -20.20
N PRO A 263 0.98 -12.13 -21.16
CA PRO A 263 2.15 -12.88 -21.58
C PRO A 263 3.24 -12.90 -20.51
N ALA A 264 3.76 -14.10 -20.17
CA ALA A 264 4.89 -14.29 -19.26
C ALA A 264 6.23 -14.19 -20.03
N GLY A 265 6.75 -12.99 -20.19
CA GLY A 265 8.08 -12.78 -20.78
C GLY A 265 9.23 -13.05 -19.81
N TRP A 266 10.48 -13.13 -20.32
CA TRP A 266 11.68 -13.31 -19.49
C TRP A 266 11.86 -12.21 -18.42
N ARG A 267 11.37 -11.01 -18.70
CA ARG A 267 11.41 -9.84 -17.79
C ARG A 267 10.65 -10.09 -16.49
N PHE A 268 9.52 -10.79 -16.59
CA PHE A 268 8.75 -11.21 -15.42
C PHE A 268 9.59 -12.08 -14.49
N TRP A 269 10.28 -13.07 -15.03
CA TRP A 269 11.11 -13.98 -14.24
C TRP A 269 12.30 -13.29 -13.59
N VAL A 270 13.06 -12.51 -14.37
CA VAL A 270 14.25 -11.80 -13.86
C VAL A 270 13.86 -10.71 -12.86
N GLY A 271 12.90 -9.84 -13.20
CA GLY A 271 12.43 -8.77 -12.31
C GLY A 271 11.79 -9.34 -11.04
N GLY A 272 10.98 -10.38 -11.18
CA GLY A 272 10.35 -11.06 -10.07
C GLY A 272 11.35 -11.70 -9.11
N LEU A 273 12.38 -12.38 -9.63
CA LEU A 273 13.47 -12.95 -8.82
C LEU A 273 14.25 -11.87 -8.05
N LEU A 274 14.53 -10.74 -8.67
CA LEU A 274 15.20 -9.63 -8.00
C LEU A 274 14.36 -9.07 -6.84
N ILE A 275 13.07 -8.86 -7.05
CA ILE A 275 12.17 -8.33 -6.02
C ILE A 275 12.00 -9.34 -4.87
N LEU A 276 11.66 -10.61 -5.14
CA LEU A 276 11.46 -11.63 -4.12
C LEU A 276 12.77 -11.99 -3.40
N GLY A 277 13.86 -12.09 -4.16
CA GLY A 277 15.19 -12.37 -3.61
C GLY A 277 15.63 -11.27 -2.65
N SER A 278 15.45 -10.01 -3.02
CA SER A 278 15.76 -8.86 -2.17
C SER A 278 14.87 -8.77 -0.94
N SER A 279 13.57 -9.03 -1.08
CA SER A 279 12.64 -9.06 0.05
C SER A 279 12.99 -10.19 1.02
N THR A 280 13.36 -11.37 0.51
CA THR A 280 13.79 -12.52 1.32
C THR A 280 15.11 -12.22 2.04
N LEU A 281 16.08 -11.63 1.32
CA LEU A 281 17.37 -11.23 1.91
C LEU A 281 17.17 -10.19 3.01
N LEU A 282 16.34 -9.19 2.76
CA LEU A 282 15.98 -8.19 3.78
C LEU A 282 15.34 -8.84 5.00
N GLY A 283 14.41 -9.78 4.82
CA GLY A 283 13.78 -10.52 5.91
C GLY A 283 14.82 -11.28 6.76
N ARG A 284 15.82 -11.91 6.14
CA ARG A 284 16.93 -12.59 6.84
C ARG A 284 17.83 -11.61 7.60
N LEU A 285 18.12 -10.42 7.01
CA LEU A 285 18.91 -9.38 7.67
C LEU A 285 18.19 -8.83 8.91
N LEU A 286 16.86 -8.67 8.83
CA LEU A 286 16.03 -8.25 9.96
C LEU A 286 15.99 -9.31 11.06
N ALA A 287 15.89 -10.59 10.70
CA ALA A 287 15.93 -11.70 11.66
C ALA A 287 17.28 -11.80 12.40
N ALA A 288 18.38 -11.48 11.70
CA ALA A 288 19.73 -11.48 12.28
C ALA A 288 20.01 -10.28 13.21
N LYS A 289 19.30 -9.15 13.02
CA LYS A 289 19.34 -8.03 13.95
C LYS A 289 18.43 -8.36 15.12
N LYS A 290 19.03 -8.58 16.34
CA LYS A 290 18.28 -8.81 17.58
C LYS A 290 17.10 -7.85 17.70
N PRO A 291 15.91 -8.29 18.23
CA PRO A 291 14.76 -7.43 18.37
C PRO A 291 15.15 -6.18 19.14
N VAL A 292 14.75 -5.02 18.62
CA VAL A 292 14.82 -3.76 19.36
C VAL A 292 13.91 -3.95 20.58
N THR A 293 14.52 -4.23 21.73
CA THR A 293 13.87 -4.30 23.03
C THR A 293 13.34 -2.92 23.36
N GLY A 294 12.09 -2.66 23.05
CA GLY A 294 11.43 -1.38 23.25
C GLY A 294 9.95 -1.42 22.85
N LEU A 295 9.30 -2.57 23.04
CA LEU A 295 7.83 -2.58 23.10
C LEU A 295 7.44 -1.96 24.45
N PRO A 296 6.73 -0.81 24.49
CA PRO A 296 6.09 -0.39 25.72
C PRO A 296 5.13 -1.52 26.11
N ALA A 297 5.28 -2.01 27.34
CA ALA A 297 4.36 -2.97 27.95
C ALA A 297 2.94 -2.43 27.75
N GLY A 298 2.10 -3.22 27.08
CA GLY A 298 0.74 -2.83 26.79
C GLY A 298 0.03 -2.38 28.04
N HIS A 299 -0.40 -1.15 28.09
CA HIS A 299 -1.49 -0.77 28.96
C HIS A 299 -2.73 -1.51 28.46
N GLY A 300 -3.02 -2.62 29.15
CA GLY A 300 -4.32 -3.24 29.11
C GLY A 300 -5.32 -2.27 29.71
N GLU A 301 -6.33 -1.97 28.91
CA GLU A 301 -7.69 -1.78 29.37
C GLU A 301 -8.61 -1.85 28.14
#